data_e8b57c8792c9421f17aa7e435f2dfca4
#
_entry.id   e8b57c8792c9421f17aa7e435f2dfca4
#
_cell.length_a   1.000
_cell.length_b   1.000
_cell.length_c   1.000
_cell.angle_alpha   90.00
_cell.angle_beta   90.00
_cell.angle_gamma   90.00
#
_symmetry.space_group_name_H-M   'P 1'
#
loop_
_entity.id
_entity.type
_entity.pdbx_description
1 polymer ?
#
loop_
_entity_poly.entity_id
_entity_poly.type
_entity_poly.pdbx_seq_one_letter_code
_entity_poly.pdbx_strand_id
1 'polypeptide(L)'
;MKAIYEELLRGIPDYREFLTAQELDDSSAALARDYPDVVSVFPFGKTKEGRTLNCMKIAGGQHVALMFGCPHPNEPIGTMMLEYFTRALAENKALRDELDYTW
;
A
#
# COMPACT_ATOMS: atom_id res chain seq x y z
N MET A 1 8.08 -1.31 22.56
CA MET A 1 7.88 -1.37 21.08
C MET A 1 9.21 -1.16 20.39
N LYS A 2 9.50 -1.87 19.30
CA LYS A 2 10.72 -1.65 18.52
C LYS A 2 10.74 -0.26 17.91
N ALA A 3 11.91 0.37 17.86
CA ALA A 3 12.08 1.73 17.34
C ALA A 3 11.56 1.89 15.89
N ILE A 4 11.73 0.85 15.06
CA ILE A 4 11.27 0.87 13.67
C ILE A 4 9.74 1.00 13.56
N TYR A 5 9.00 0.41 14.48
CA TYR A 5 7.54 0.54 14.53
C TYR A 5 7.10 1.89 15.07
N GLU A 6 7.82 2.42 16.06
CA GLU A 6 7.56 3.77 16.57
C GLU A 6 7.78 4.82 15.47
N GLU A 7 8.83 4.67 14.69
CA GLU A 7 9.11 5.56 13.56
C GLU A 7 8.00 5.46 12.50
N LEU A 8 7.57 4.24 12.17
CA LEU A 8 6.45 4.02 11.26
C LEU A 8 5.19 4.74 11.74
N LEU A 9 4.84 4.60 13.00
CA LEU A 9 3.64 5.23 13.56
C LEU A 9 3.73 6.76 13.61
N ARG A 10 4.91 7.30 13.89
CA ARG A 10 5.13 8.75 13.88
C ARG A 10 5.03 9.37 12.49
N GLY A 11 5.30 8.59 11.46
CA GLY A 11 5.23 9.04 10.07
C GLY A 11 3.82 9.10 9.49
N ILE A 12 2.81 8.65 10.22
CA ILE A 12 1.43 8.68 9.72
C ILE A 12 0.99 10.13 9.48
N PRO A 13 0.55 10.47 8.25
CA PRO A 13 0.10 11.82 7.95
C PRO A 13 -1.13 12.23 8.77
N ASP A 14 -1.25 13.51 9.08
CA ASP A 14 -2.47 14.08 9.63
C ASP A 14 -3.46 14.33 8.48
N TYR A 15 -4.17 13.27 8.10
CA TYR A 15 -5.11 13.33 6.99
C TYR A 15 -6.27 14.29 7.28
N ARG A 16 -6.52 15.21 6.35
CA ARG A 16 -7.62 16.18 6.40
C ARG A 16 -8.76 15.82 5.44
N GLU A 17 -8.44 15.01 4.42
CA GLU A 17 -9.37 14.59 3.37
C GLU A 17 -9.15 13.12 3.05
N PHE A 18 -10.20 12.45 2.58
CA PHE A 18 -10.08 11.10 2.06
C PHE A 18 -9.46 11.11 0.67
N LEU A 19 -8.61 10.12 0.40
CA LEU A 19 -8.02 9.93 -0.92
C LEU A 19 -9.07 9.37 -1.89
N THR A 20 -9.09 9.90 -3.10
CA THR A 20 -9.93 9.37 -4.18
C THR A 20 -9.33 8.08 -4.74
N ALA A 21 -10.13 7.29 -5.45
CA ALA A 21 -9.64 6.11 -6.16
C ALA A 21 -8.53 6.44 -7.16
N GLN A 22 -8.66 7.57 -7.86
CA GLN A 22 -7.63 8.03 -8.81
C GLN A 22 -6.32 8.38 -8.09
N GLU A 23 -6.39 9.07 -6.96
CA GLU A 23 -5.20 9.39 -6.15
C GLU A 23 -4.51 8.12 -5.63
N LEU A 24 -5.27 7.09 -5.25
CA LEU A 24 -4.73 5.79 -4.85
C LEU A 24 -4.05 5.08 -6.03
N ASP A 25 -4.66 5.07 -7.20
CA ASP A 25 -4.04 4.51 -8.41
C ASP A 25 -2.76 5.26 -8.80
N ASP A 26 -2.77 6.58 -8.73
CA ASP A 26 -1.60 7.43 -9.02
C ASP A 26 -0.47 7.16 -8.03
N SER A 27 -0.77 7.03 -6.74
CA SER A 27 0.21 6.67 -5.71
C SER A 27 0.85 5.31 -5.99
N SER A 28 0.04 4.31 -6.32
CA SER A 28 0.52 2.96 -6.65
C SER A 28 1.43 2.96 -7.88
N ALA A 29 1.05 3.67 -8.93
CA ALA A 29 1.85 3.79 -10.15
C ALA A 29 3.19 4.50 -9.87
N ALA A 30 3.18 5.54 -9.05
CA ALA A 30 4.39 6.25 -8.66
C ALA A 30 5.35 5.34 -7.88
N LEU A 31 4.86 4.54 -6.95
CA LEU A 31 5.68 3.59 -6.20
C LEU A 31 6.32 2.54 -7.11
N ALA A 32 5.56 1.99 -8.06
CA ALA A 32 6.09 1.03 -9.02
C ALA A 32 7.16 1.64 -9.93
N ARG A 33 7.01 2.90 -10.32
CA ARG A 33 8.00 3.63 -11.11
C ARG A 33 9.27 3.91 -10.32
N ASP A 34 9.14 4.34 -9.07
CA ASP A 34 10.25 4.81 -8.24
C ASP A 34 10.99 3.65 -7.54
N TYR A 35 10.31 2.53 -7.30
CA TYR A 35 10.87 1.33 -6.65
C TYR A 35 10.61 0.05 -7.47
N PRO A 36 11.06 -0.01 -8.73
CA PRO A 36 10.69 -1.09 -9.65
C PRO A 36 11.19 -2.48 -9.22
N ASP A 37 12.26 -2.55 -8.43
CA ASP A 37 12.81 -3.81 -7.92
C ASP A 37 11.99 -4.40 -6.77
N VAL A 38 11.13 -3.61 -6.17
CA VAL A 38 10.37 -3.97 -4.97
C VAL A 38 8.88 -3.99 -5.25
N VAL A 39 8.37 -3.00 -5.99
CA VAL A 39 6.94 -2.77 -6.20
C VAL A 39 6.56 -3.07 -7.65
N SER A 40 5.52 -3.87 -7.82
CA SER A 40 4.86 -4.07 -9.11
C SER A 40 3.36 -3.86 -8.98
N VAL A 41 2.74 -3.31 -10.01
CA VAL A 41 1.29 -3.09 -10.09
C VAL A 41 0.78 -3.80 -11.34
N PHE A 42 -0.28 -4.57 -11.18
CA PHE A 42 -0.85 -5.34 -12.29
C PHE A 42 -2.37 -5.41 -12.17
N PRO A 43 -3.09 -5.45 -13.31
CA PRO A 43 -4.54 -5.60 -13.31
C PRO A 43 -4.93 -7.03 -12.94
N PHE A 44 -5.99 -7.20 -12.15
CA PHE A 44 -6.52 -8.53 -11.83
C PHE A 44 -8.02 -8.67 -12.13
N GLY A 45 -8.67 -7.60 -12.57
CA GLY A 45 -10.07 -7.63 -12.93
C GLY A 45 -10.60 -6.25 -13.30
N LYS A 46 -11.92 -6.18 -13.44
CA LYS A 46 -12.63 -4.93 -13.73
C LYS A 46 -13.87 -4.80 -12.86
N THR A 47 -14.23 -3.55 -12.55
CA THR A 47 -15.51 -3.26 -11.92
C THR A 47 -16.65 -3.50 -12.92
N LYS A 48 -17.88 -3.49 -12.41
CA LYS A 48 -19.09 -3.58 -13.23
C LYS A 48 -19.17 -2.48 -14.30
N GLU A 49 -18.64 -1.30 -14.01
CA GLU A 49 -18.57 -0.16 -14.93
C GLU A 49 -17.34 -0.19 -15.85
N GLY A 50 -16.52 -1.24 -15.78
CA GLY A 50 -15.36 -1.41 -16.63
C GLY A 50 -14.07 -0.73 -16.12
N ARG A 51 -14.04 -0.19 -14.90
CA ARG A 51 -12.83 0.36 -14.30
C ARG A 51 -11.87 -0.78 -13.95
N THR A 52 -10.60 -0.63 -14.30
CA THR A 52 -9.58 -1.62 -13.96
C THR A 52 -9.34 -1.69 -12.46
N LEU A 53 -9.34 -2.91 -11.93
CA LEU A 53 -8.93 -3.22 -10.57
C LEU A 53 -7.47 -3.64 -10.57
N ASN A 54 -6.62 -2.88 -9.87
CA ASN A 54 -5.20 -3.14 -9.78
C ASN A 54 -4.83 -3.79 -8.46
N CYS A 55 -3.86 -4.70 -8.53
CA CYS A 55 -3.18 -5.25 -7.36
C CYS A 55 -1.75 -4.72 -7.31
N MET A 56 -1.30 -4.36 -6.12
CA MET A 56 0.09 -4.00 -5.88
C MET A 56 0.76 -5.16 -5.17
N LYS A 57 1.94 -5.56 -5.65
CA LYS A 57 2.81 -6.51 -4.97
C LYS A 57 4.05 -5.78 -4.47
N ILE A 58 4.37 -6.00 -3.19
CA ILE A 58 5.61 -5.51 -2.59
C ILE A 58 6.42 -6.73 -2.18
N ALA A 59 7.56 -6.93 -2.85
CA ALA A 59 8.47 -8.01 -2.55
C ALA A 59 9.23 -7.74 -1.26
N GLY A 60 9.41 -8.73 -0.42
CA GLY A 60 10.10 -8.52 0.85
C GLY A 60 10.57 -9.80 1.52
N GLY A 61 9.67 -10.68 1.93
CA GLY A 61 10.03 -11.79 2.78
C GLY A 61 9.43 -13.13 2.38
N GLN A 62 9.57 -14.10 3.27
CA GLN A 62 9.19 -15.49 3.04
C GLN A 62 7.69 -15.73 3.22
N HIS A 63 7.06 -14.95 4.10
CA HIS A 63 5.63 -15.06 4.36
C HIS A 63 4.85 -14.24 3.33
N VAL A 64 3.58 -14.57 3.15
CA VAL A 64 2.69 -13.86 2.22
C VAL A 64 1.51 -13.29 2.98
N ALA A 65 1.22 -12.01 2.71
CA ALA A 65 0.03 -11.36 3.23
C ALA A 65 -0.78 -10.73 2.09
N LEU A 66 -2.08 -10.97 2.09
CA LEU A 66 -3.02 -10.29 1.21
C LEU A 66 -3.80 -9.27 2.04
N MET A 67 -3.79 -8.02 1.59
CA MET A 67 -4.51 -6.93 2.26
C MET A 67 -5.40 -6.21 1.26
N PHE A 68 -6.55 -5.79 1.72
CA PHE A 68 -7.45 -4.91 0.96
C PHE A 68 -8.14 -3.96 1.92
N GLY A 69 -8.40 -2.75 1.46
CA GLY A 69 -9.11 -1.72 2.23
C GLY A 69 -10.46 -1.41 1.63
N CYS A 70 -11.28 -0.72 2.41
CA CYS A 70 -12.60 -0.24 1.99
C CYS A 70 -13.53 -1.33 1.44
N PRO A 71 -13.73 -2.45 2.17
CA PRO A 71 -14.74 -3.44 1.76
C PRO A 71 -16.15 -2.83 1.76
N HIS A 72 -16.35 -1.79 2.57
CA HIS A 72 -17.56 -0.98 2.59
C HIS A 72 -17.20 0.46 2.15
N PRO A 73 -17.86 1.01 1.12
CA PRO A 73 -17.46 2.30 0.52
C PRO A 73 -17.63 3.51 1.44
N ASN A 74 -18.38 3.38 2.51
CA ASN A 74 -18.55 4.44 3.52
C ASN A 74 -17.50 4.42 4.64
N GLU A 75 -16.52 3.53 4.56
CA GLU A 75 -15.45 3.37 5.57
C GLU A 75 -14.07 3.39 4.90
N PRO A 76 -13.64 4.55 4.35
CA PRO A 76 -12.44 4.61 3.49
C PRO A 76 -11.11 4.60 4.25
N ILE A 77 -11.11 4.58 5.57
CA ILE A 77 -9.88 4.68 6.37
C ILE A 77 -8.88 3.55 6.06
N GLY A 78 -9.36 2.37 5.72
CA GLY A 78 -8.51 1.23 5.38
C GLY A 78 -7.66 1.47 4.12
N THR A 79 -8.19 2.17 3.12
CA THR A 79 -7.43 2.50 1.91
C THR A 79 -6.34 3.52 2.20
N MET A 80 -6.57 4.45 3.09
CA MET A 80 -5.57 5.45 3.51
C MET A 80 -4.46 4.79 4.32
N MET A 81 -4.80 3.85 5.19
CA MET A 81 -3.82 3.04 5.92
C MET A 81 -2.96 2.25 4.95
N LEU A 82 -3.55 1.60 3.95
CA LEU A 82 -2.81 0.83 2.95
C LEU A 82 -1.92 1.73 2.09
N GLU A 83 -2.39 2.91 1.68
CA GLU A 83 -1.57 3.86 0.92
C GLU A 83 -0.32 4.26 1.71
N TYR A 84 -0.47 4.63 2.96
CA TYR A 84 0.67 4.96 3.82
C TYR A 84 1.59 3.77 4.03
N PHE A 85 1.02 2.62 4.38
CA PHE A 85 1.80 1.41 4.70
C PHE A 85 2.57 0.89 3.49
N THR A 86 1.97 0.87 2.30
CA THR A 86 2.66 0.44 1.08
C THR A 86 3.81 1.39 0.73
N ARG A 87 3.63 2.68 0.90
CA ARG A 87 4.70 3.67 0.71
C ARG A 87 5.84 3.45 1.70
N ALA A 88 5.54 3.26 2.97
CA ALA A 88 6.54 2.96 3.99
C ALA A 88 7.30 1.66 3.68
N LEU A 89 6.60 0.61 3.24
CA LEU A 89 7.23 -0.65 2.83
C LEU A 89 8.13 -0.48 1.61
N ALA A 90 7.70 0.29 0.61
CA ALA A 90 8.50 0.54 -0.58
C ALA A 90 9.82 1.28 -0.25
N GLU A 91 9.72 2.29 0.60
CA GLU A 91 10.85 3.17 0.95
C GLU A 91 11.83 2.55 1.95
N ASN A 92 11.37 1.65 2.82
CA ASN A 92 12.15 1.20 3.97
C ASN A 92 12.46 -0.30 3.92
N LYS A 93 13.68 -0.62 3.44
CA LYS A 93 14.16 -2.00 3.39
C LYS A 93 14.21 -2.65 4.78
N ALA A 94 14.65 -1.92 5.79
CA ALA A 94 14.76 -2.46 7.16
C ALA A 94 13.38 -2.87 7.70
N LEU A 95 12.33 -2.12 7.37
CA LEU A 95 10.95 -2.47 7.73
C LEU A 95 10.50 -3.76 7.02
N ARG A 96 10.80 -3.90 5.71
CA ARG A 96 10.48 -5.13 4.97
C ARG A 96 11.20 -6.34 5.56
N ASP A 97 12.49 -6.19 5.87
CA ASP A 97 13.30 -7.26 6.44
C ASP A 97 12.79 -7.68 7.84
N GLU A 98 12.42 -6.72 8.66
CA GLU A 98 11.88 -6.97 10.01
C GLU A 98 10.54 -7.73 9.96
N LEU A 99 9.66 -7.35 9.05
CA LEU A 99 8.34 -7.97 8.92
C LEU A 99 8.36 -9.31 8.20
N ASP A 100 9.31 -9.51 7.29
CA ASP A 100 9.54 -10.76 6.54
C ASP A 100 8.33 -11.24 5.72
N TYR A 101 7.57 -10.32 5.15
CA TYR A 101 6.43 -10.62 4.29
C TYR A 101 6.66 -10.14 2.85
N THR A 102 6.06 -10.86 1.91
CA THR A 102 5.68 -10.35 0.58
C THR A 102 4.20 -9.99 0.65
N TRP A 103 3.91 -8.77 0.29
CA TRP A 103 2.58 -8.18 0.40
C TRP A 103 1.88 -8.12 -0.95
#